data_14faec5ea6e044a726e7c4a7be1725b1
#
_entry.id   14faec5ea6e044a726e7c4a7be1725b1
#
_cell.length_a   1.000
_cell.length_b   1.000
_cell.length_c   1.000
_cell.angle_alpha   90.00
_cell.angle_beta   90.00
_cell.angle_gamma   90.00
#
_symmetry.space_group_name_H-M   'P 1'
#
loop_
_entity.id
_entity.type
_entity.pdbx_description
1 polymer ?
#
loop_
_entity_poly.entity_id
_entity_poly.type
_entity_poly.pdbx_seq_one_letter_code
_entity_poly.pdbx_strand_id
1 'polypeptide(L)'
;VFLDLLEPRPGVIPLACAAPDTPPAELTECYAAILPELAATTSDIGYYPTGHPRLRHAIAEYYRERGVPTSFDQVLVTTGGQQALSLLARAFLQPGDRVLMEAPSSPPGLEVFRAEAAAIHTLSPGMPEFAAAARDHRPALAYAIPTFHNPTGAVLPPLARRRLAEAAAAAGVTLIEDEVLAELGFPGFRTPPPLAAHSDAVITVGSLSKTVWGGLRIGWMRAAAPTIARLARIRAVHDLGGDVPAQLAAAELMPRLAAVCARLAPERQARHDHLRAELARLLPEWHAPAVPGGQTLWVRLPYGDGTSFAQAALRHGVAILPGSGLDPTGGSEDHVRIHYLHPTDTLTEAARRLAEAWRSYRPPARAVPSPPALAV
;
A
#
# COMPACT_ATOMS: atom_id res chain seq x y z
N VAL A 1 2.08 4.70 -17.14
CA VAL A 1 0.90 3.90 -16.70
C VAL A 1 0.40 4.36 -15.34
N PHE A 2 1.26 4.54 -14.31
CA PHE A 2 0.80 4.97 -12.98
C PHE A 2 0.28 6.42 -12.97
N LEU A 3 0.92 7.32 -13.69
CA LEU A 3 0.48 8.72 -13.82
C LEU A 3 -0.92 8.83 -14.43
N ASP A 4 -1.22 8.04 -15.46
CA ASP A 4 -2.53 8.02 -16.13
C ASP A 4 -3.69 7.63 -15.19
N LEU A 5 -3.39 6.92 -14.09
CA LEU A 5 -4.37 6.52 -13.08
C LEU A 5 -4.68 7.65 -12.08
N LEU A 6 -3.83 8.66 -11.98
CA LEU A 6 -3.98 9.79 -11.07
C LEU A 6 -4.69 10.97 -11.73
N GLU A 7 -4.76 11.01 -13.07
CA GLU A 7 -5.40 12.11 -13.80
C GLU A 7 -6.90 11.86 -13.91
N PRO A 8 -7.74 12.78 -13.38
CA PRO A 8 -9.19 12.70 -13.53
C PRO A 8 -9.58 12.80 -15.00
N ARG A 9 -10.39 11.87 -15.48
CA ARG A 9 -10.96 11.92 -16.85
C ARG A 9 -12.45 12.29 -16.75
N PRO A 10 -12.92 13.33 -17.44
CA PRO A 10 -14.33 13.70 -17.42
C PRO A 10 -15.24 12.53 -17.77
N GLY A 11 -16.28 12.28 -16.98
CA GLY A 11 -17.26 11.22 -17.22
C GLY A 11 -16.79 9.81 -16.86
N VAL A 12 -15.54 9.63 -16.38
CA VAL A 12 -15.00 8.35 -15.95
C VAL A 12 -15.02 8.23 -14.42
N ILE A 13 -15.57 7.15 -13.90
CA ILE A 13 -15.54 6.82 -12.46
C ILE A 13 -14.20 6.11 -12.18
N PRO A 14 -13.30 6.71 -11.36
CA PRO A 14 -11.96 6.17 -11.12
C PRO A 14 -11.97 5.12 -10.00
N LEU A 15 -12.01 3.84 -10.33
CA LEU A 15 -11.91 2.73 -9.37
C LEU A 15 -10.50 2.09 -9.30
N ALA A 16 -9.54 2.65 -10.03
CA ALA A 16 -8.18 2.11 -10.11
C ALA A 16 -7.26 2.59 -8.97
N CYS A 17 -7.35 3.86 -8.58
CA CYS A 17 -6.50 4.48 -7.56
C CYS A 17 -7.27 4.67 -6.24
N ALA A 18 -6.92 3.89 -5.21
CA ALA A 18 -7.60 3.92 -3.92
C ALA A 18 -6.90 4.89 -2.95
N ALA A 19 -7.56 5.99 -2.62
CA ALA A 19 -7.21 6.91 -1.53
C ALA A 19 -8.46 7.70 -1.12
N PRO A 20 -8.58 8.16 0.14
CA PRO A 20 -9.61 9.10 0.52
C PRO A 20 -9.51 10.38 -0.33
N ASP A 21 -10.63 10.83 -0.87
CA ASP A 21 -10.74 12.04 -1.70
C ASP A 21 -10.98 13.31 -0.88
N THR A 22 -11.40 13.15 0.37
CA THR A 22 -11.72 14.24 1.29
C THR A 22 -10.95 14.04 2.60
N PRO A 23 -10.23 15.07 3.09
CA PRO A 23 -9.60 15.01 4.40
C PRO A 23 -10.66 15.02 5.51
N PRO A 24 -10.47 14.25 6.61
CA PRO A 24 -11.37 14.28 7.76
C PRO A 24 -11.31 15.63 8.48
N ALA A 25 -12.40 15.99 9.16
CA ALA A 25 -12.50 17.28 9.87
C ALA A 25 -11.40 17.44 10.94
N GLU A 26 -11.01 16.35 11.58
CA GLU A 26 -9.92 16.31 12.57
C GLU A 26 -8.59 16.83 12.01
N LEU A 27 -8.34 16.64 10.72
CA LEU A 27 -7.13 17.18 10.10
C LEU A 27 -7.14 18.72 10.09
N THR A 28 -8.27 19.32 9.77
CA THR A 28 -8.44 20.80 9.80
C THR A 28 -8.28 21.33 11.23
N GLU A 29 -8.82 20.63 12.25
CA GLU A 29 -8.64 20.97 13.66
C GLU A 29 -7.15 20.90 14.05
N CYS A 30 -6.42 19.88 13.63
CA CYS A 30 -4.99 19.73 13.90
C CYS A 30 -4.18 20.88 13.28
N TYR A 31 -4.48 21.29 12.04
CA TYR A 31 -3.84 22.46 11.45
C TYR A 31 -4.15 23.75 12.21
N ALA A 32 -5.39 23.97 12.66
CA ALA A 32 -5.73 25.11 13.49
C ALA A 32 -4.98 25.13 14.83
N ALA A 33 -4.82 23.95 15.44
CA ALA A 33 -4.13 23.82 16.74
C ALA A 33 -2.65 24.18 16.68
N ILE A 34 -1.96 23.99 15.53
CA ILE A 34 -0.53 24.26 15.40
C ILE A 34 -0.21 25.71 15.01
N LEU A 35 -1.18 26.52 14.62
CA LEU A 35 -0.94 27.91 14.17
C LEU A 35 -0.21 28.76 15.21
N PRO A 36 -0.57 28.72 16.54
CA PRO A 36 0.15 29.49 17.55
C PRO A 36 1.63 29.05 17.68
N GLU A 37 1.93 27.77 17.55
CA GLU A 37 3.30 27.24 17.61
C GLU A 37 4.12 27.72 16.41
N LEU A 38 3.56 27.66 15.20
CA LEU A 38 4.21 28.18 14.01
C LEU A 38 4.49 29.68 14.11
N ALA A 39 3.53 30.46 14.64
CA ALA A 39 3.69 31.90 14.83
C ALA A 39 4.78 32.22 15.88
N ALA A 40 5.00 31.36 16.87
CA ALA A 40 6.01 31.52 17.90
C ALA A 40 7.41 31.04 17.51
N THR A 41 7.56 30.38 16.34
CA THR A 41 8.85 29.87 15.88
C THR A 41 9.77 31.01 15.47
N THR A 42 10.89 31.21 16.20
CA THR A 42 11.79 32.38 16.02
C THR A 42 13.24 32.01 15.70
N SER A 43 13.67 30.77 15.97
CA SER A 43 15.10 30.39 15.90
C SER A 43 15.32 29.02 15.24
N ASP A 44 14.36 28.53 14.45
CA ASP A 44 14.40 27.25 13.80
C ASP A 44 14.46 27.44 12.29
N ILE A 45 15.49 26.88 11.65
CA ILE A 45 15.66 26.95 10.19
C ILE A 45 14.75 25.97 9.43
N GLY A 46 14.02 25.07 10.13
CA GLY A 46 13.01 24.17 9.58
C GLY A 46 13.55 22.94 8.84
N TYR A 47 14.85 22.65 8.87
CA TYR A 47 15.44 21.48 8.18
C TYR A 47 15.49 20.27 9.12
N TYR A 48 14.65 19.28 8.86
CA TYR A 48 14.56 18.04 9.65
C TYR A 48 14.71 16.79 8.76
N PRO A 49 15.92 16.36 8.39
CA PRO A 49 16.12 15.18 7.54
C PRO A 49 15.53 13.89 8.13
N THR A 50 15.50 13.77 9.48
CA THR A 50 14.86 12.65 10.17
C THR A 50 13.37 12.86 10.40
N GLY A 51 12.86 14.06 10.19
CA GLY A 51 11.52 14.50 10.54
C GLY A 51 11.47 15.28 11.86
N HIS A 52 10.41 16.08 12.03
CA HIS A 52 10.20 16.92 13.19
C HIS A 52 10.12 16.08 14.48
N PRO A 53 10.80 16.47 15.60
CA PRO A 53 10.85 15.66 16.81
C PRO A 53 9.48 15.28 17.38
N ARG A 54 8.51 16.19 17.39
CA ARG A 54 7.14 15.92 17.88
C ARG A 54 6.49 14.75 17.13
N LEU A 55 6.58 14.74 15.80
CA LEU A 55 5.98 13.66 15.01
C LEU A 55 6.72 12.34 15.22
N ARG A 56 8.06 12.36 15.29
CA ARG A 56 8.85 11.16 15.58
C ARG A 56 8.49 10.55 16.92
N HIS A 57 8.27 11.37 17.97
CA HIS A 57 7.80 10.91 19.28
C HIS A 57 6.39 10.30 19.19
N ALA A 58 5.46 10.97 18.50
CA ALA A 58 4.10 10.48 18.34
C ALA A 58 4.05 9.15 17.57
N ILE A 59 4.89 8.97 16.53
CA ILE A 59 5.01 7.71 15.80
C ILE A 59 5.64 6.62 16.68
N ALA A 60 6.65 6.95 17.48
CA ALA A 60 7.24 5.99 18.41
C ALA A 60 6.21 5.49 19.44
N GLU A 61 5.35 6.39 19.96
CA GLU A 61 4.24 6.02 20.86
C GLU A 61 3.24 5.10 20.16
N TYR A 62 2.82 5.43 18.94
CA TYR A 62 1.94 4.59 18.12
C TYR A 62 2.45 3.15 17.97
N TYR A 63 3.77 2.94 17.82
CA TYR A 63 4.33 1.59 17.77
C TYR A 63 4.38 0.92 19.14
N ARG A 64 4.67 1.67 20.23
CA ARG A 64 4.64 1.12 21.60
C ARG A 64 3.27 0.60 21.98
N GLU A 65 2.21 1.35 21.67
CA GLU A 65 0.82 0.93 21.89
C GLU A 65 0.46 -0.35 21.11
N ARG A 66 1.11 -0.60 19.99
CA ARG A 66 0.95 -1.80 19.17
C ARG A 66 1.91 -2.95 19.56
N GLY A 67 2.59 -2.83 20.69
CA GLY A 67 3.49 -3.85 21.24
C GLY A 67 4.87 -3.91 20.60
N VAL A 68 5.30 -2.85 19.90
CA VAL A 68 6.64 -2.73 19.33
C VAL A 68 7.43 -1.67 20.10
N PRO A 69 8.35 -2.04 21.00
CA PRO A 69 9.21 -1.08 21.68
C PRO A 69 9.94 -0.19 20.67
N THR A 70 9.73 1.10 20.78
CA THR A 70 10.25 2.05 19.79
C THR A 70 10.66 3.35 20.48
N SER A 71 11.88 3.81 20.21
CA SER A 71 12.36 5.14 20.60
C SER A 71 12.29 6.09 19.40
N PHE A 72 12.33 7.39 19.63
CA PHE A 72 12.17 8.38 18.57
C PHE A 72 13.32 8.34 17.53
N ASP A 73 14.51 7.91 17.91
CA ASP A 73 15.67 7.74 17.04
C ASP A 73 15.55 6.53 16.08
N GLN A 74 14.56 5.67 16.32
CA GLN A 74 14.17 4.57 15.42
C GLN A 74 13.14 4.98 14.36
N VAL A 75 12.77 6.26 14.28
CA VAL A 75 11.75 6.76 13.34
C VAL A 75 12.36 7.79 12.39
N LEU A 76 12.07 7.65 11.09
CA LEU A 76 12.33 8.64 10.06
C LEU A 76 11.02 8.98 9.34
N VAL A 77 10.64 10.25 9.37
CA VAL A 77 9.44 10.75 8.69
C VAL A 77 9.74 10.97 7.21
N THR A 78 8.82 10.65 6.33
CA THR A 78 8.95 10.77 4.86
C THR A 78 7.76 11.49 4.25
N THR A 79 7.87 11.87 2.99
CA THR A 79 6.80 12.45 2.18
C THR A 79 5.91 11.32 1.62
N GLY A 80 5.24 10.58 2.53
CA GLY A 80 4.44 9.39 2.23
C GLY A 80 5.27 8.12 2.09
N GLY A 81 4.57 6.96 2.05
CA GLY A 81 5.19 5.63 1.95
C GLY A 81 6.04 5.43 0.70
N GLN A 82 5.72 6.10 -0.41
CA GLN A 82 6.48 6.00 -1.66
C GLN A 82 7.92 6.49 -1.50
N GLN A 83 8.14 7.62 -0.82
CA GLN A 83 9.49 8.10 -0.53
C GLN A 83 10.23 7.16 0.42
N ALA A 84 9.51 6.57 1.40
CA ALA A 84 10.11 5.58 2.29
C ALA A 84 10.67 4.39 1.50
N LEU A 85 9.88 3.81 0.60
CA LEU A 85 10.32 2.71 -0.26
C LEU A 85 11.49 3.10 -1.17
N SER A 86 11.45 4.29 -1.78
CA SER A 86 12.55 4.77 -2.63
C SER A 86 13.86 4.95 -1.86
N LEU A 87 13.81 5.50 -0.63
CA LEU A 87 14.99 5.64 0.22
C LEU A 87 15.55 4.28 0.65
N LEU A 88 14.68 3.31 0.96
CA LEU A 88 15.08 1.95 1.30
C LEU A 88 15.73 1.25 0.10
N ALA A 89 15.11 1.31 -1.07
CA ALA A 89 15.67 0.72 -2.27
C ALA A 89 17.07 1.28 -2.58
N ARG A 90 17.24 2.60 -2.57
CA ARG A 90 18.55 3.25 -2.79
C ARG A 90 19.58 2.96 -1.71
N ALA A 91 19.15 2.72 -0.47
CA ALA A 91 20.06 2.41 0.63
C ALA A 91 20.56 0.96 0.60
N PHE A 92 19.74 0.01 0.13
CA PHE A 92 20.00 -1.41 0.29
C PHE A 92 20.26 -2.15 -1.03
N LEU A 93 19.93 -1.56 -2.18
CA LEU A 93 20.06 -2.23 -3.48
C LEU A 93 21.19 -1.63 -4.33
N GLN A 94 21.82 -2.52 -5.08
CA GLN A 94 22.64 -2.23 -6.24
C GLN A 94 21.98 -2.84 -7.49
N PRO A 95 22.23 -2.34 -8.70
CA PRO A 95 21.73 -2.95 -9.92
C PRO A 95 22.03 -4.46 -9.98
N GLY A 96 20.99 -5.27 -10.21
CA GLY A 96 21.09 -6.72 -10.25
C GLY A 96 20.88 -7.43 -8.91
N ASP A 97 20.80 -6.70 -7.77
CA ASP A 97 20.45 -7.29 -6.49
C ASP A 97 19.05 -7.91 -6.52
N ARG A 98 18.87 -8.99 -5.77
CA ARG A 98 17.60 -9.72 -5.72
C ARG A 98 16.70 -9.19 -4.63
N VAL A 99 15.42 -9.05 -4.97
CA VAL A 99 14.35 -8.67 -4.03
C VAL A 99 13.30 -9.78 -4.03
N LEU A 100 12.94 -10.29 -2.86
CA LEU A 100 11.78 -11.17 -2.70
C LEU A 100 10.54 -10.32 -2.43
N MET A 101 9.46 -10.57 -3.15
CA MET A 101 8.18 -9.91 -2.90
C MET A 101 7.00 -10.81 -3.24
N GLU A 102 5.84 -10.47 -2.75
CA GLU A 102 4.60 -11.17 -3.06
C GLU A 102 4.17 -10.94 -4.52
N ALA A 103 3.52 -11.93 -5.13
CA ALA A 103 2.81 -11.77 -6.39
C ALA A 103 1.41 -12.38 -6.25
N PRO A 104 0.34 -11.60 -6.56
CA PRO A 104 0.38 -10.19 -6.93
C PRO A 104 0.85 -9.28 -5.78
N SER A 105 1.20 -8.01 -6.06
CA SER A 105 1.63 -7.05 -5.06
C SER A 105 1.29 -5.60 -5.44
N SER A 106 1.67 -4.66 -4.58
CA SER A 106 1.43 -3.23 -4.77
C SER A 106 2.26 -2.66 -5.93
N PRO A 107 1.65 -2.01 -6.94
CA PRO A 107 2.39 -1.39 -8.04
C PRO A 107 3.49 -0.41 -7.58
N PRO A 108 3.27 0.47 -6.58
CA PRO A 108 4.32 1.34 -6.05
C PRO A 108 5.58 0.61 -5.59
N GLY A 109 5.45 -0.53 -4.91
CA GLY A 109 6.60 -1.35 -4.51
C GLY A 109 7.33 -1.94 -5.71
N LEU A 110 6.58 -2.53 -6.66
CA LEU A 110 7.13 -3.09 -7.90
C LEU A 110 7.94 -2.05 -8.69
N GLU A 111 7.38 -0.86 -8.91
CA GLU A 111 8.03 0.18 -9.70
C GLU A 111 9.29 0.74 -9.02
N VAL A 112 9.28 0.88 -7.69
CA VAL A 112 10.47 1.35 -6.95
C VAL A 112 11.64 0.38 -7.10
N PHE A 113 11.41 -0.92 -6.92
CA PHE A 113 12.49 -1.91 -7.03
C PHE A 113 12.99 -2.07 -8.48
N ARG A 114 12.10 -1.96 -9.47
CA ARG A 114 12.46 -1.92 -10.89
C ARG A 114 13.30 -0.70 -11.25
N ALA A 115 12.98 0.47 -10.66
CA ALA A 115 13.72 1.70 -10.90
C ALA A 115 15.18 1.62 -10.42
N GLU A 116 15.47 0.82 -9.40
CA GLU A 116 16.83 0.51 -8.94
C GLU A 116 17.44 -0.71 -9.66
N ALA A 117 16.84 -1.14 -10.77
CA ALA A 117 17.28 -2.29 -11.57
C ALA A 117 17.44 -3.60 -10.77
N ALA A 118 16.61 -3.80 -9.76
CA ALA A 118 16.61 -5.03 -8.95
C ALA A 118 15.98 -6.21 -9.72
N ALA A 119 16.51 -7.40 -9.48
CA ALA A 119 15.94 -8.66 -9.96
C ALA A 119 14.84 -9.11 -8.99
N ILE A 120 13.58 -8.95 -9.39
CA ILE A 120 12.43 -9.32 -8.56
C ILE A 120 12.16 -10.82 -8.67
N HIS A 121 12.18 -11.50 -7.52
CA HIS A 121 11.74 -12.88 -7.35
C HIS A 121 10.45 -12.89 -6.54
N THR A 122 9.42 -13.49 -7.10
CA THR A 122 8.09 -13.47 -6.51
C THR A 122 7.80 -14.72 -5.70
N LEU A 123 7.03 -14.54 -4.64
CA LEU A 123 6.52 -15.58 -3.76
C LEU A 123 4.99 -15.48 -3.67
N SER A 124 4.36 -16.56 -3.24
CA SER A 124 2.92 -16.55 -2.92
C SER A 124 2.60 -15.53 -1.83
N PRO A 125 1.39 -14.92 -1.81
CA PRO A 125 1.00 -14.01 -0.74
C PRO A 125 1.17 -14.61 0.66
N GLY A 126 1.77 -13.84 1.57
CA GLY A 126 2.17 -14.31 2.90
C GLY A 126 3.50 -15.04 2.94
N MET A 127 4.14 -15.24 1.80
CA MET A 127 5.50 -15.79 1.65
C MET A 127 5.77 -17.10 2.40
N PRO A 128 4.91 -18.14 2.30
CA PRO A 128 5.14 -19.39 3.00
C PRO A 128 6.45 -20.09 2.59
N GLU A 129 6.97 -19.82 1.38
CA GLU A 129 8.21 -20.36 0.82
C GLU A 129 9.46 -19.53 1.18
N PHE A 130 9.34 -18.48 1.99
CA PHE A 130 10.39 -17.47 2.24
C PHE A 130 11.74 -18.08 2.60
N ALA A 131 11.78 -19.05 3.55
CA ALA A 131 13.03 -19.62 4.03
C ALA A 131 13.81 -20.38 2.93
N ALA A 132 13.11 -21.06 2.02
CA ALA A 132 13.72 -21.71 0.86
C ALA A 132 14.23 -20.68 -0.15
N ALA A 133 13.37 -19.74 -0.53
CA ALA A 133 13.71 -18.67 -1.47
C ALA A 133 14.88 -17.79 -0.99
N ALA A 134 14.96 -17.51 0.31
CA ALA A 134 16.07 -16.76 0.90
C ALA A 134 17.41 -17.49 0.76
N ARG A 135 17.42 -18.82 0.94
CA ARG A 135 18.64 -19.63 0.71
C ARG A 135 19.06 -19.68 -0.76
N ASP A 136 18.08 -19.88 -1.65
CA ASP A 136 18.33 -20.11 -3.08
C ASP A 136 18.70 -18.81 -3.81
N HIS A 137 18.05 -17.71 -3.43
CA HIS A 137 18.21 -16.43 -4.12
C HIS A 137 19.14 -15.45 -3.40
N ARG A 138 19.39 -15.59 -2.09
CA ARG A 138 20.20 -14.67 -1.27
C ARG A 138 19.81 -13.21 -1.52
N PRO A 139 18.56 -12.83 -1.27
CA PRO A 139 18.08 -11.49 -1.60
C PRO A 139 18.70 -10.42 -0.69
N ALA A 140 18.90 -9.23 -1.24
CA ALA A 140 19.30 -8.06 -0.46
C ALA A 140 18.15 -7.52 0.40
N LEU A 141 16.93 -7.62 -0.14
CA LEU A 141 15.69 -7.18 0.53
C LEU A 141 14.55 -8.17 0.30
N ALA A 142 13.58 -8.14 1.23
CA ALA A 142 12.26 -8.70 1.01
C ALA A 142 11.18 -7.63 1.33
N TYR A 143 10.03 -7.69 0.64
CA TYR A 143 8.93 -6.76 0.81
C TYR A 143 7.60 -7.51 0.94
N ALA A 144 6.88 -7.26 2.03
CA ALA A 144 5.60 -7.89 2.34
C ALA A 144 4.54 -6.87 2.77
N ILE A 145 3.27 -7.18 2.45
CA ILE A 145 2.09 -6.40 2.86
C ILE A 145 1.21 -7.31 3.74
N PRO A 146 1.53 -7.51 5.03
CA PRO A 146 0.90 -8.54 5.84
C PRO A 146 -0.52 -8.18 6.33
N THR A 147 -0.97 -6.93 6.17
CA THR A 147 -2.27 -6.45 6.65
C THR A 147 -3.03 -5.80 5.52
N PHE A 148 -4.23 -6.35 5.22
CA PHE A 148 -5.08 -5.92 4.10
C PHE A 148 -4.29 -5.87 2.78
N HIS A 149 -3.62 -6.96 2.49
CA HIS A 149 -2.70 -7.11 1.36
C HIS A 149 -3.25 -6.49 0.07
N ASN A 150 -2.45 -5.65 -0.56
CA ASN A 150 -2.81 -5.05 -1.84
C ASN A 150 -2.25 -5.92 -2.99
N PRO A 151 -3.12 -6.62 -3.77
CA PRO A 151 -4.54 -6.29 -3.98
C PRO A 151 -5.56 -7.18 -3.26
N THR A 152 -5.17 -8.29 -2.65
CA THR A 152 -6.09 -9.38 -2.28
C THR A 152 -6.97 -9.10 -1.05
N GLY A 153 -6.62 -8.10 -0.23
CA GLY A 153 -7.30 -7.82 1.05
C GLY A 153 -6.98 -8.82 2.16
N ALA A 154 -6.12 -9.80 1.91
CA ALA A 154 -5.74 -10.82 2.88
C ALA A 154 -5.01 -10.22 4.10
N VAL A 155 -5.13 -10.91 5.23
CA VAL A 155 -4.40 -10.57 6.46
C VAL A 155 -3.60 -11.79 6.89
N LEU A 156 -2.29 -11.61 7.04
CA LEU A 156 -1.40 -12.67 7.49
C LEU A 156 -1.65 -12.99 8.97
N PRO A 157 -1.98 -14.25 9.34
CA PRO A 157 -2.25 -14.64 10.71
C PRO A 157 -1.04 -14.44 11.65
N PRO A 158 -1.25 -14.26 12.98
CA PRO A 158 -0.15 -13.96 13.93
C PRO A 158 1.00 -14.97 13.91
N LEU A 159 0.71 -16.27 13.81
CA LEU A 159 1.75 -17.31 13.75
C LEU A 159 2.59 -17.20 12.47
N ALA A 160 1.95 -16.93 11.32
CA ALA A 160 2.65 -16.76 10.05
C ALA A 160 3.51 -15.49 10.05
N ARG A 161 3.05 -14.39 10.67
CA ARG A 161 3.84 -13.17 10.89
C ARG A 161 5.13 -13.47 11.65
N ARG A 162 5.01 -14.14 12.80
CA ARG A 162 6.16 -14.51 13.59
C ARG A 162 7.14 -15.37 12.79
N ARG A 163 6.66 -16.41 12.11
CA ARG A 163 7.51 -17.30 11.30
C ARG A 163 8.24 -16.55 10.18
N LEU A 164 7.56 -15.62 9.50
CA LEU A 164 8.17 -14.82 8.43
C LEU A 164 9.27 -13.91 8.99
N ALA A 165 9.01 -13.21 10.09
CA ALA A 165 9.99 -12.33 10.73
C ALA A 165 11.21 -13.10 11.27
N GLU A 166 10.98 -14.25 11.92
CA GLU A 166 12.06 -15.14 12.41
C GLU A 166 12.88 -15.71 11.24
N ALA A 167 12.23 -16.12 10.15
CA ALA A 167 12.92 -16.65 8.97
C ALA A 167 13.77 -15.57 8.28
N ALA A 168 13.28 -14.33 8.18
CA ALA A 168 14.04 -13.22 7.64
C ALA A 168 15.28 -12.91 8.49
N ALA A 169 15.12 -12.87 9.83
CA ALA A 169 16.22 -12.67 10.76
C ALA A 169 17.27 -13.80 10.66
N ALA A 170 16.84 -15.08 10.64
CA ALA A 170 17.71 -16.22 10.53
C ALA A 170 18.48 -16.25 9.19
N ALA A 171 17.89 -15.75 8.11
CA ALA A 171 18.53 -15.63 6.81
C ALA A 171 19.41 -14.36 6.66
N GLY A 172 19.39 -13.44 7.62
CA GLY A 172 20.08 -12.15 7.53
C GLY A 172 19.50 -11.23 6.46
N VAL A 173 18.23 -11.42 6.09
CA VAL A 173 17.54 -10.64 5.05
C VAL A 173 16.76 -9.50 5.70
N THR A 174 16.98 -8.27 5.26
CA THR A 174 16.16 -7.12 5.66
C THR A 174 14.75 -7.27 5.08
N LEU A 175 13.75 -7.36 5.95
CA LEU A 175 12.35 -7.48 5.57
C LEU A 175 11.64 -6.14 5.73
N ILE A 176 11.10 -5.61 4.64
CA ILE A 176 10.25 -4.42 4.64
C ILE A 176 8.80 -4.87 4.85
N GLU A 177 8.18 -4.40 5.92
CA GLU A 177 6.76 -4.53 6.21
C GLU A 177 6.03 -3.26 5.79
N ASP A 178 5.16 -3.36 4.79
CA ASP A 178 4.30 -2.25 4.39
C ASP A 178 3.00 -2.26 5.21
N GLU A 179 2.88 -1.28 6.09
CA GLU A 179 1.74 -1.10 6.98
C GLU A 179 0.81 0.07 6.58
N VAL A 180 0.93 0.60 5.36
CA VAL A 180 0.13 1.77 4.92
C VAL A 180 -1.38 1.53 4.96
N LEU A 181 -1.83 0.28 5.01
CA LEU A 181 -3.24 -0.12 5.10
C LEU A 181 -3.63 -0.65 6.49
N ALA A 182 -2.72 -0.75 7.45
CA ALA A 182 -2.93 -1.48 8.71
C ALA A 182 -4.10 -0.97 9.57
N GLU A 183 -4.43 0.32 9.46
CA GLU A 183 -5.52 0.96 10.22
C GLU A 183 -6.90 0.89 9.53
N LEU A 184 -7.02 0.17 8.42
CA LEU A 184 -8.24 0.15 7.59
C LEU A 184 -9.16 -1.04 7.91
N GLY A 185 -9.11 -1.60 9.11
CA GLY A 185 -10.01 -2.65 9.57
C GLY A 185 -11.48 -2.21 9.57
N PHE A 186 -12.38 -3.16 9.33
CA PHE A 186 -13.81 -2.95 9.54
C PHE A 186 -14.15 -3.02 11.03
N PRO A 187 -15.34 -2.54 11.47
CA PRO A 187 -15.73 -2.58 12.87
C PRO A 187 -15.57 -3.99 13.49
N GLY A 188 -14.95 -4.04 14.66
CA GLY A 188 -14.68 -5.31 15.36
C GLY A 188 -13.43 -6.07 14.88
N PHE A 189 -12.80 -5.68 13.77
CA PHE A 189 -11.54 -6.30 13.35
C PHE A 189 -10.38 -5.85 14.26
N ARG A 190 -9.60 -6.83 14.73
CA ARG A 190 -8.39 -6.58 15.51
C ARG A 190 -7.17 -6.84 14.62
N THR A 191 -6.43 -5.78 14.32
CA THR A 191 -5.18 -5.88 13.55
C THR A 191 -4.15 -6.69 14.35
N PRO A 192 -3.57 -7.75 13.77
CA PRO A 192 -2.49 -8.49 14.43
C PRO A 192 -1.27 -7.60 14.69
N PRO A 193 -0.42 -7.92 15.68
CA PRO A 193 0.84 -7.22 15.90
C PRO A 193 1.69 -7.15 14.63
N PRO A 194 2.43 -6.06 14.39
CA PRO A 194 3.33 -5.96 13.24
C PRO A 194 4.42 -7.04 13.25
N LEU A 195 5.00 -7.33 12.08
CA LEU A 195 6.17 -8.21 11.95
C LEU A 195 7.33 -7.72 12.82
N ALA A 196 7.47 -6.41 12.94
CA ALA A 196 8.47 -5.75 13.78
C ALA A 196 8.34 -6.08 15.29
N ALA A 197 7.19 -6.59 15.75
CA ALA A 197 7.04 -7.11 17.12
C ALA A 197 7.79 -8.43 17.34
N HIS A 198 8.25 -9.08 16.28
CA HIS A 198 8.91 -10.39 16.33
C HIS A 198 10.39 -10.34 15.92
N SER A 199 10.87 -9.25 15.33
CA SER A 199 12.27 -9.10 14.92
C SER A 199 12.67 -7.66 14.67
N ASP A 200 13.83 -7.26 15.18
CA ASP A 200 14.44 -5.95 14.90
C ASP A 200 15.02 -5.84 13.47
N ALA A 201 15.13 -6.95 12.74
CA ALA A 201 15.52 -6.94 11.33
C ALA A 201 14.40 -6.44 10.39
N VAL A 202 13.18 -6.26 10.92
CA VAL A 202 12.04 -5.74 10.15
C VAL A 202 12.06 -4.21 10.13
N ILE A 203 11.95 -3.66 8.93
CA ILE A 203 11.73 -2.22 8.72
C ILE A 203 10.25 -2.03 8.37
N THR A 204 9.52 -1.29 9.20
CA THR A 204 8.12 -0.96 8.89
C THR A 204 8.00 0.35 8.13
N VAL A 205 7.09 0.37 7.15
CA VAL A 205 6.72 1.57 6.39
C VAL A 205 5.27 1.91 6.69
N GLY A 206 5.03 3.09 7.24
CA GLY A 206 3.69 3.60 7.51
C GLY A 206 3.37 4.87 6.73
N SER A 207 2.08 5.20 6.62
CA SER A 207 1.65 6.42 5.94
C SER A 207 0.22 6.82 6.33
N LEU A 208 -0.03 8.12 6.40
CA LEU A 208 -1.36 8.68 6.61
C LEU A 208 -2.15 8.84 5.29
N SER A 209 -1.52 8.57 4.14
CA SER A 209 -2.15 8.81 2.82
C SER A 209 -3.40 7.96 2.56
N LYS A 210 -3.49 6.76 3.15
CA LYS A 210 -4.62 5.84 2.95
C LYS A 210 -5.64 5.91 4.09
N THR A 211 -5.19 6.29 5.26
CA THR A 211 -6.00 6.40 6.48
C THR A 211 -6.66 7.76 6.64
N VAL A 212 -5.96 8.82 6.26
CA VAL A 212 -6.37 10.21 6.47
C VAL A 212 -6.65 10.89 5.12
N TRP A 213 -5.60 11.18 4.37
CA TRP A 213 -5.73 11.83 3.06
C TRP A 213 -4.38 11.83 2.32
N GLY A 214 -4.41 11.52 1.03
CA GLY A 214 -3.21 11.47 0.19
C GLY A 214 -2.47 12.80 0.07
N GLY A 215 -3.21 13.93 0.11
CA GLY A 215 -2.64 15.28 0.02
C GLY A 215 -1.82 15.71 1.25
N LEU A 216 -1.95 15.04 2.40
CA LEU A 216 -1.16 15.35 3.60
C LEU A 216 0.33 15.04 3.42
N ARG A 217 0.70 14.11 2.56
CA ARG A 217 2.08 13.72 2.24
C ARG A 217 2.95 13.35 3.45
N ILE A 218 2.38 12.68 4.45
CA ILE A 218 3.09 12.15 5.62
C ILE A 218 3.16 10.63 5.57
N GLY A 219 4.39 10.12 5.68
CA GLY A 219 4.73 8.72 5.90
C GLY A 219 5.93 8.62 6.82
N TRP A 220 6.34 7.41 7.12
CA TRP A 220 7.50 7.16 7.97
C TRP A 220 8.08 5.77 7.75
N MET A 221 9.30 5.59 8.24
CA MET A 221 9.94 4.29 8.46
C MET A 221 10.26 4.13 9.94
N ARG A 222 10.08 2.91 10.45
CA ARG A 222 10.61 2.47 11.75
C ARG A 222 11.65 1.39 11.50
N ALA A 223 12.85 1.56 12.02
CA ALA A 223 13.95 0.60 11.93
C ALA A 223 14.91 0.76 13.11
N ALA A 224 15.94 -0.08 13.18
CA ALA A 224 17.03 0.12 14.15
C ALA A 224 17.68 1.50 13.98
N ALA A 225 18.07 2.16 15.08
CA ALA A 225 18.60 3.52 15.06
C ALA A 225 19.80 3.73 14.11
N PRO A 226 20.77 2.79 13.97
CA PRO A 226 21.84 2.94 12.97
C PRO A 226 21.33 2.97 11.52
N THR A 227 20.29 2.19 11.22
CA THR A 227 19.64 2.19 9.90
C THR A 227 18.96 3.54 9.64
N ILE A 228 18.22 4.07 10.62
CA ILE A 228 17.60 5.40 10.53
C ILE A 228 18.65 6.48 10.31
N ALA A 229 19.77 6.45 11.04
CA ALA A 229 20.86 7.42 10.87
C ALA A 229 21.49 7.36 9.46
N ARG A 230 21.61 6.16 8.87
CA ARG A 230 22.07 5.97 7.49
C ARG A 230 21.08 6.56 6.49
N LEU A 231 19.79 6.24 6.62
CA LEU A 231 18.72 6.72 5.74
C LEU A 231 18.56 8.24 5.82
N ALA A 232 18.72 8.83 7.01
CA ALA A 232 18.67 10.27 7.20
C ALA A 232 19.76 11.01 6.42
N ARG A 233 20.99 10.45 6.32
CA ARG A 233 22.07 11.04 5.50
C ARG A 233 21.71 11.01 4.01
N ILE A 234 21.14 9.93 3.52
CA ILE A 234 20.66 9.82 2.14
C ILE A 234 19.58 10.87 1.90
N ARG A 235 18.60 10.97 2.81
CA ARG A 235 17.52 11.93 2.71
C ARG A 235 17.99 13.39 2.74
N ALA A 236 18.96 13.72 3.59
CA ALA A 236 19.50 15.08 3.66
C ALA A 236 20.02 15.59 2.31
N VAL A 237 20.55 14.70 1.47
CA VAL A 237 20.99 15.04 0.10
C VAL A 237 19.80 15.25 -0.85
N HIS A 238 18.63 14.65 -0.55
CA HIS A 238 17.47 14.70 -1.43
C HIS A 238 16.60 15.94 -1.24
N ASP A 239 16.18 16.19 0.02
CA ASP A 239 15.14 17.20 0.30
C ASP A 239 15.33 17.92 1.65
N LEU A 240 16.39 17.65 2.39
CA LEU A 240 16.66 18.23 3.73
C LEU A 240 15.53 17.99 4.76
N GLY A 241 14.49 17.28 4.42
CA GLY A 241 13.32 17.00 5.26
C GLY A 241 12.00 17.30 4.55
N GLY A 242 10.87 17.07 5.24
CA GLY A 242 9.53 17.31 4.71
C GLY A 242 8.90 18.58 5.27
N ASP A 243 7.68 18.86 4.81
CA ASP A 243 6.85 19.99 5.26
C ASP A 243 6.65 19.98 6.78
N VAL A 244 7.14 21.01 7.48
CA VAL A 244 7.08 21.11 8.95
C VAL A 244 5.64 21.34 9.42
N PRO A 245 4.84 22.25 8.86
CA PRO A 245 3.43 22.39 9.21
C PRO A 245 2.64 21.09 9.13
N ALA A 246 2.80 20.33 8.04
CA ALA A 246 2.14 19.04 7.89
C ALA A 246 2.62 18.02 8.94
N GLN A 247 3.90 18.03 9.30
CA GLN A 247 4.43 17.16 10.35
C GLN A 247 3.89 17.52 11.73
N LEU A 248 3.75 18.80 12.04
CA LEU A 248 3.16 19.26 13.31
C LEU A 248 1.67 18.89 13.38
N ALA A 249 0.90 19.12 12.32
CA ALA A 249 -0.51 18.72 12.26
C ALA A 249 -0.66 17.19 12.38
N ALA A 250 0.24 16.42 11.75
CA ALA A 250 0.25 14.96 11.90
C ALA A 250 0.60 14.53 13.33
N ALA A 251 1.50 15.23 14.03
CA ALA A 251 1.82 14.94 15.41
C ALA A 251 0.62 15.14 16.35
N GLU A 252 -0.22 16.16 16.09
CA GLU A 252 -1.50 16.36 16.77
C GLU A 252 -2.52 15.26 16.45
N LEU A 253 -2.49 14.75 15.22
CA LEU A 253 -3.43 13.73 14.75
C LEU A 253 -3.10 12.34 15.26
N MET A 254 -1.82 11.96 15.37
CA MET A 254 -1.39 10.59 15.71
C MET A 254 -2.07 10.02 16.96
N PRO A 255 -2.18 10.74 18.11
CA PRO A 255 -2.88 10.22 19.29
C PRO A 255 -4.38 9.99 19.05
N ARG A 256 -4.96 10.62 18.05
CA ARG A 256 -6.38 10.52 17.68
C ARG A 256 -6.64 9.54 16.56
N LEU A 257 -5.59 8.99 15.93
CA LEU A 257 -5.67 8.20 14.68
C LEU A 257 -6.60 7.00 14.82
N ALA A 258 -6.49 6.25 15.91
CA ALA A 258 -7.35 5.08 16.15
C ALA A 258 -8.85 5.46 16.23
N ALA A 259 -9.18 6.59 16.89
CA ALA A 259 -10.54 7.10 16.99
C ALA A 259 -11.07 7.56 15.62
N VAL A 260 -10.26 8.25 14.83
CA VAL A 260 -10.61 8.66 13.45
C VAL A 260 -10.88 7.44 12.58
N CYS A 261 -10.01 6.44 12.63
CA CYS A 261 -10.18 5.19 11.86
C CYS A 261 -11.43 4.43 12.27
N ALA A 262 -11.70 4.31 13.58
CA ALA A 262 -12.90 3.66 14.11
C ALA A 262 -14.20 4.37 13.69
N ARG A 263 -14.19 5.71 13.66
CA ARG A 263 -15.33 6.52 13.19
C ARG A 263 -15.62 6.31 11.70
N LEU A 264 -14.58 6.18 10.88
CA LEU A 264 -14.70 6.01 9.43
C LEU A 264 -14.95 4.55 8.99
N ALA A 265 -14.67 3.59 9.85
CA ALA A 265 -14.74 2.17 9.51
C ALA A 265 -16.16 1.68 9.11
N PRO A 266 -17.27 2.08 9.79
CA PRO A 266 -18.61 1.64 9.43
C PRO A 266 -19.02 2.05 8.01
N GLU A 267 -18.71 3.29 7.62
CA GLU A 267 -19.01 3.79 6.28
C GLU A 267 -18.19 3.04 5.21
N ARG A 268 -16.92 2.80 5.49
CA ARG A 268 -16.05 2.02 4.60
C ARG A 268 -16.57 0.59 4.42
N GLN A 269 -17.03 -0.06 5.49
CA GLN A 269 -17.66 -1.38 5.42
C GLN A 269 -18.95 -1.34 4.61
N ALA A 270 -19.83 -0.37 4.86
CA ALA A 270 -21.08 -0.23 4.13
C ALA A 270 -20.86 -0.08 2.61
N ARG A 271 -19.86 0.70 2.21
CA ARG A 271 -19.47 0.85 0.79
C ARG A 271 -18.94 -0.46 0.19
N HIS A 272 -18.11 -1.19 0.94
CA HIS A 272 -17.62 -2.51 0.55
C HIS A 272 -18.77 -3.50 0.31
N ASP A 273 -19.67 -3.61 1.28
CA ASP A 273 -20.80 -4.56 1.24
C ASP A 273 -21.77 -4.18 0.12
N HIS A 274 -22.01 -2.88 -0.08
CA HIS A 274 -22.84 -2.36 -1.15
C HIS A 274 -22.26 -2.71 -2.54
N LEU A 275 -20.99 -2.40 -2.80
CA LEU A 275 -20.37 -2.72 -4.09
C LEU A 275 -20.39 -4.23 -4.37
N ARG A 276 -20.10 -5.06 -3.36
CA ARG A 276 -20.16 -6.52 -3.52
C ARG A 276 -21.59 -7.01 -3.83
N ALA A 277 -22.59 -6.47 -3.17
CA ALA A 277 -23.98 -6.80 -3.45
C ALA A 277 -24.38 -6.42 -4.90
N GLU A 278 -24.00 -5.24 -5.36
CA GLU A 278 -24.26 -4.80 -6.73
C GLU A 278 -23.53 -5.67 -7.76
N LEU A 279 -22.27 -6.04 -7.52
CA LEU A 279 -21.54 -6.97 -8.39
C LEU A 279 -22.18 -8.34 -8.41
N ALA A 280 -22.57 -8.90 -7.26
CA ALA A 280 -23.24 -10.20 -7.21
C ALA A 280 -24.59 -10.21 -7.93
N ARG A 281 -25.33 -9.09 -7.91
CA ARG A 281 -26.59 -8.92 -8.58
C ARG A 281 -26.46 -8.78 -10.10
N LEU A 282 -25.48 -7.99 -10.57
CA LEU A 282 -25.32 -7.60 -11.98
C LEU A 282 -24.37 -8.49 -12.77
N LEU A 283 -23.42 -9.11 -12.09
CA LEU A 283 -22.28 -9.89 -12.62
C LEU A 283 -22.10 -11.15 -11.74
N PRO A 284 -23.11 -12.02 -11.60
CA PRO A 284 -23.11 -13.14 -10.66
C PRO A 284 -21.99 -14.17 -10.91
N GLU A 285 -21.45 -14.22 -12.10
CA GLU A 285 -20.33 -15.08 -12.46
C GLU A 285 -18.96 -14.54 -12.01
N TRP A 286 -18.88 -13.28 -11.57
CA TRP A 286 -17.64 -12.70 -11.08
C TRP A 286 -17.38 -13.15 -9.64
N HIS A 287 -16.14 -13.48 -9.33
CA HIS A 287 -15.76 -13.83 -7.97
C HIS A 287 -15.13 -12.63 -7.25
N ALA A 288 -15.88 -12.00 -6.35
CA ALA A 288 -15.49 -10.86 -5.52
C ALA A 288 -15.56 -11.23 -4.04
N PRO A 289 -14.53 -11.85 -3.44
CA PRO A 289 -14.56 -12.29 -2.05
C PRO A 289 -14.67 -11.11 -1.07
N ALA A 290 -15.29 -11.35 0.09
CA ALA A 290 -15.32 -10.38 1.18
C ALA A 290 -13.91 -10.24 1.79
N VAL A 291 -13.61 -9.03 2.23
CA VAL A 291 -12.37 -8.72 2.95
C VAL A 291 -12.70 -8.17 4.35
N PRO A 292 -11.80 -8.32 5.34
CA PRO A 292 -12.05 -7.81 6.70
C PRO A 292 -11.70 -6.32 6.88
N GLY A 293 -11.28 -5.66 5.81
CA GLY A 293 -10.84 -4.25 5.80
C GLY A 293 -10.13 -3.89 4.51
N GLY A 294 -9.35 -2.81 4.54
CA GLY A 294 -8.65 -2.31 3.36
C GLY A 294 -9.50 -1.35 2.53
N GLN A 295 -9.22 -1.28 1.23
CA GLN A 295 -9.84 -0.30 0.31
C GLN A 295 -10.24 -0.89 -1.03
N THR A 296 -9.89 -2.15 -1.33
CA THR A 296 -10.03 -2.74 -2.66
C THR A 296 -10.62 -4.13 -2.61
N LEU A 297 -11.32 -4.50 -3.70
CA LEU A 297 -11.71 -5.85 -4.03
C LEU A 297 -10.77 -6.40 -5.10
N TRP A 298 -10.35 -7.64 -4.93
CA TRP A 298 -9.63 -8.43 -5.91
C TRP A 298 -10.61 -9.36 -6.60
N VAL A 299 -11.00 -9.01 -7.81
CA VAL A 299 -12.12 -9.65 -8.51
C VAL A 299 -11.58 -10.54 -9.61
N ARG A 300 -11.98 -11.81 -9.59
CA ARG A 300 -11.68 -12.76 -10.66
C ARG A 300 -12.78 -12.77 -11.71
N LEU A 301 -12.37 -12.64 -12.96
CA LEU A 301 -13.23 -12.74 -14.13
C LEU A 301 -13.41 -14.21 -14.52
N PRO A 302 -14.60 -14.66 -14.94
CA PRO A 302 -14.84 -16.06 -15.33
C PRO A 302 -14.18 -16.45 -16.66
N TYR A 303 -13.89 -15.47 -17.51
CA TYR A 303 -13.19 -15.65 -18.81
C TYR A 303 -12.53 -14.35 -19.26
N GLY A 304 -11.70 -14.44 -20.31
CA GLY A 304 -10.96 -13.30 -20.85
C GLY A 304 -9.76 -12.92 -20.00
N ASP A 305 -9.35 -11.66 -20.08
CA ASP A 305 -8.24 -11.10 -19.33
C ASP A 305 -8.55 -9.69 -18.80
N GLY A 306 -7.95 -9.36 -17.67
CA GLY A 306 -8.18 -8.10 -16.98
C GLY A 306 -7.72 -6.88 -17.79
N THR A 307 -6.69 -7.01 -18.64
CA THR A 307 -6.15 -5.88 -19.41
C THR A 307 -7.12 -5.46 -20.51
N SER A 308 -7.59 -6.39 -21.33
CA SER A 308 -8.56 -6.09 -22.39
C SER A 308 -9.92 -5.70 -21.81
N PHE A 309 -10.30 -6.30 -20.65
CA PHE A 309 -11.52 -5.91 -19.97
C PHE A 309 -11.42 -4.50 -19.36
N ALA A 310 -10.28 -4.12 -18.76
CA ALA A 310 -10.08 -2.76 -18.25
C ALA A 310 -10.23 -1.70 -19.35
N GLN A 311 -9.78 -2.00 -20.56
CA GLN A 311 -10.00 -1.14 -21.74
C GLN A 311 -11.49 -1.06 -22.13
N ALA A 312 -12.23 -2.19 -22.06
CA ALA A 312 -13.66 -2.20 -22.30
C ALA A 312 -14.41 -1.38 -21.22
N ALA A 313 -14.08 -1.57 -19.95
CA ALA A 313 -14.64 -0.80 -18.83
C ALA A 313 -14.39 0.71 -18.97
N LEU A 314 -13.18 1.09 -19.40
CA LEU A 314 -12.83 2.50 -19.63
C LEU A 314 -13.69 3.14 -20.72
N ARG A 315 -13.99 2.43 -21.82
CA ARG A 315 -14.90 2.90 -22.87
C ARG A 315 -16.34 3.09 -22.35
N HIS A 316 -16.72 2.39 -21.29
CA HIS A 316 -18.01 2.56 -20.61
C HIS A 316 -17.91 3.53 -19.42
N GLY A 317 -16.81 4.27 -19.30
CA GLY A 317 -16.63 5.31 -18.28
C GLY A 317 -16.32 4.79 -16.89
N VAL A 318 -15.60 3.65 -16.76
CA VAL A 318 -15.08 3.15 -15.47
C VAL A 318 -13.61 2.76 -15.64
N ALA A 319 -12.74 3.37 -14.83
CA ALA A 319 -11.32 3.01 -14.79
C ALA A 319 -11.05 1.99 -13.68
N ILE A 320 -10.58 0.80 -14.04
CA ILE A 320 -10.21 -0.28 -13.12
C ILE A 320 -8.75 -0.68 -13.35
N LEU A 321 -8.14 -1.37 -12.40
CA LEU A 321 -6.74 -1.79 -12.52
C LEU A 321 -6.65 -3.28 -12.88
N PRO A 322 -6.06 -3.64 -14.03
CA PRO A 322 -5.89 -5.05 -14.41
C PRO A 322 -4.85 -5.75 -13.55
N GLY A 323 -5.05 -7.05 -13.31
CA GLY A 323 -4.18 -7.88 -12.49
C GLY A 323 -2.76 -8.01 -13.03
N SER A 324 -2.58 -7.98 -14.34
CA SER A 324 -1.26 -7.98 -14.99
C SER A 324 -0.35 -6.83 -14.55
N GLY A 325 -0.92 -5.69 -14.12
CA GLY A 325 -0.16 -4.56 -13.58
C GLY A 325 0.30 -4.76 -12.12
N LEU A 326 -0.21 -5.79 -11.44
CA LEU A 326 0.11 -6.11 -10.05
C LEU A 326 0.90 -7.42 -9.93
N ASP A 327 0.98 -8.20 -10.98
CA ASP A 327 1.65 -9.49 -10.98
C ASP A 327 2.65 -9.60 -12.13
N PRO A 328 3.95 -9.46 -11.84
CA PRO A 328 4.99 -9.52 -12.86
C PRO A 328 5.18 -10.92 -13.46
N THR A 329 4.58 -11.96 -12.85
CA THR A 329 4.68 -13.35 -13.33
C THR A 329 3.57 -13.75 -14.30
N GLY A 330 2.54 -12.90 -14.45
CA GLY A 330 1.38 -13.18 -15.29
C GLY A 330 0.32 -14.10 -14.66
N GLY A 331 0.48 -14.47 -13.37
CA GLY A 331 -0.45 -15.37 -12.67
C GLY A 331 -1.83 -14.76 -12.37
N SER A 332 -2.01 -13.46 -12.59
CA SER A 332 -3.23 -12.72 -12.27
C SER A 332 -3.88 -12.07 -13.50
N GLU A 333 -3.69 -12.65 -14.67
CA GLU A 333 -4.26 -12.12 -15.93
C GLU A 333 -5.80 -12.07 -15.91
N ASP A 334 -6.46 -13.04 -15.26
CA ASP A 334 -7.91 -13.13 -15.13
C ASP A 334 -8.49 -12.27 -14.00
N HIS A 335 -7.71 -11.37 -13.40
CA HIS A 335 -8.13 -10.55 -12.28
C HIS A 335 -8.18 -9.06 -12.62
N VAL A 336 -9.03 -8.35 -11.88
CA VAL A 336 -9.07 -6.88 -11.83
C VAL A 336 -9.16 -6.42 -10.39
N ARG A 337 -8.52 -5.28 -10.08
CA ARG A 337 -8.65 -4.61 -8.79
C ARG A 337 -9.56 -3.40 -8.94
N ILE A 338 -10.55 -3.29 -8.05
CA ILE A 338 -11.47 -2.15 -7.94
C ILE A 338 -11.51 -1.67 -6.49
N HIS A 339 -11.58 -0.36 -6.27
CA HIS A 339 -11.78 0.17 -4.91
C HIS A 339 -13.25 0.50 -4.63
N TYR A 340 -13.60 0.58 -3.34
CA TYR A 340 -14.95 0.85 -2.86
C TYR A 340 -15.06 2.15 -2.03
N LEU A 341 -14.23 3.16 -2.33
CA LEU A 341 -14.16 4.38 -1.52
C LEU A 341 -15.19 5.45 -1.93
N HIS A 342 -15.79 5.34 -3.11
CA HIS A 342 -16.82 6.29 -3.55
C HIS A 342 -18.14 6.13 -2.79
N PRO A 343 -19.00 7.16 -2.80
CA PRO A 343 -20.38 7.07 -2.32
C PRO A 343 -21.15 5.92 -2.99
N THR A 344 -22.15 5.39 -2.29
CA THR A 344 -22.88 4.19 -2.73
C THR A 344 -23.64 4.38 -4.05
N ASP A 345 -24.15 5.58 -4.35
CA ASP A 345 -24.75 5.92 -5.63
C ASP A 345 -23.73 5.84 -6.79
N THR A 346 -22.55 6.38 -6.59
CA THR A 346 -21.44 6.28 -7.55
C THR A 346 -20.99 4.82 -7.74
N LEU A 347 -20.94 4.02 -6.68
CA LEU A 347 -20.61 2.59 -6.75
C LEU A 347 -21.69 1.79 -7.49
N THR A 348 -22.97 2.12 -7.29
CA THR A 348 -24.09 1.54 -8.06
C THR A 348 -23.94 1.83 -9.55
N GLU A 349 -23.67 3.07 -9.90
CA GLU A 349 -23.48 3.48 -11.30
C GLU A 349 -22.23 2.80 -11.90
N ALA A 350 -21.14 2.70 -11.15
CA ALA A 350 -19.95 1.99 -11.59
C ALA A 350 -20.24 0.50 -11.87
N ALA A 351 -20.95 -0.18 -10.96
CA ALA A 351 -21.34 -1.58 -11.15
C ALA A 351 -22.24 -1.77 -12.38
N ARG A 352 -23.18 -0.85 -12.61
CA ARG A 352 -24.05 -0.85 -13.80
C ARG A 352 -23.23 -0.73 -15.09
N ARG A 353 -22.30 0.23 -15.15
CA ARG A 353 -21.40 0.43 -16.32
C ARG A 353 -20.47 -0.76 -16.54
N LEU A 354 -19.94 -1.36 -15.47
CA LEU A 354 -19.14 -2.59 -15.55
C LEU A 354 -19.95 -3.74 -16.15
N ALA A 355 -21.23 -3.89 -15.74
CA ALA A 355 -22.11 -4.92 -16.30
C ALA A 355 -22.44 -4.67 -17.79
N GLU A 356 -22.59 -3.42 -18.21
CA GLU A 356 -22.77 -3.07 -19.64
C GLU A 356 -21.51 -3.37 -20.43
N ALA A 357 -20.33 -2.99 -19.89
CA ALA A 357 -19.05 -3.32 -20.49
C ALA A 357 -18.88 -4.84 -20.66
N TRP A 358 -19.25 -5.62 -19.61
CA TRP A 358 -19.13 -7.07 -19.60
C TRP A 358 -20.04 -7.75 -20.64
N ARG A 359 -21.29 -7.30 -20.79
CA ARG A 359 -22.22 -7.83 -21.80
C ARG A 359 -21.70 -7.66 -23.24
N SER A 360 -21.00 -6.56 -23.50
CA SER A 360 -20.42 -6.26 -24.81
C SER A 360 -18.97 -6.80 -24.97
N TYR A 361 -18.34 -7.24 -23.89
CA TYR A 361 -16.97 -7.69 -23.90
C TYR A 361 -16.78 -8.97 -24.71
N ARG A 362 -15.82 -8.93 -25.61
CA ARG A 362 -15.34 -10.09 -26.37
C ARG A 362 -13.83 -10.18 -26.14
N PRO A 363 -13.37 -11.22 -25.44
CA PRO A 363 -11.95 -11.38 -25.21
C PRO A 363 -11.21 -11.52 -26.55
N PRO A 364 -10.00 -10.98 -26.68
CA PRO A 364 -9.17 -11.23 -27.84
C PRO A 364 -8.92 -12.73 -27.97
N ALA A 365 -8.85 -13.22 -29.20
CA ALA A 365 -8.43 -14.60 -29.44
C ALA A 365 -7.05 -14.79 -28.80
N ARG A 366 -6.90 -15.80 -27.94
CA ARG A 366 -5.56 -16.14 -27.40
C ARG A 366 -4.67 -16.40 -28.60
N ALA A 367 -3.57 -15.63 -28.70
CA ALA A 367 -2.52 -15.97 -29.66
C ALA A 367 -2.04 -17.39 -29.31
N VAL A 368 -2.29 -18.34 -30.21
CA VAL A 368 -1.70 -19.67 -30.08
C VAL A 368 -0.19 -19.45 -30.18
N PRO A 369 0.61 -19.89 -29.17
CA PRO A 369 2.05 -19.78 -29.29
C PRO A 369 2.45 -20.45 -30.60
N SER A 370 3.09 -19.72 -31.50
CA SER A 370 3.68 -20.32 -32.67
C SER A 370 4.63 -21.42 -32.20
N PRO A 371 4.54 -22.65 -32.74
CA PRO A 371 5.51 -23.68 -32.40
C PRO A 371 6.91 -23.10 -32.66
N PRO A 372 7.91 -23.40 -31.78
CA PRO A 372 9.27 -22.94 -32.02
C PRO A 372 9.67 -23.30 -33.45
N ALA A 373 10.12 -22.33 -34.25
CA ALA A 373 10.67 -22.58 -35.55
C ALA A 373 11.82 -23.56 -35.37
N LEU A 374 11.65 -24.77 -35.88
CA LEU A 374 12.75 -25.72 -35.96
C LEU A 374 13.81 -25.04 -36.83
N ALA A 375 14.92 -24.60 -36.23
CA ALA A 375 16.11 -24.24 -36.97
C ALA A 375 16.62 -25.52 -37.60
N VAL A 376 16.55 -25.61 -38.94
CA VAL A 376 17.18 -26.63 -39.79
C VAL A 376 18.63 -26.20 -39.98
#